data_0d1fce8ea30c450062bb4a59844b6156
#
_entry.id   0d1fce8ea30c450062bb4a59844b6156
#
_cell.length_a   1.000
_cell.length_b   1.000
_cell.length_c   1.000
_cell.angle_alpha   90.00
_cell.angle_beta   90.00
_cell.angle_gamma   90.00
#
_symmetry.space_group_name_H-M   'P 1'
#
loop_
_entity.id
_entity.type
_entity.pdbx_description
1 polymer ?
#
loop_
_entity_poly.entity_id
_entity_poly.type
_entity_poly.pdbx_seq_one_letter_code
_entity_poly.pdbx_strand_id
1 'polypeptide(L)'
;PICDGLETINAIAEIKKRYPGVRTTLGVSNISFGLNPAARIVLNSVFLHEAVKAGLDSAIVHTAKILPIDRIPEEQREVALDLVHDRRHDGYDPLNRFLELFEGVTAASMRAEREAELAAMPLFERLKQRIIDGNAKGLEDDLDEAMESKAALDIVNEDLLAGMQVVGDLFGSDRK
;
A
#
# COMPACT_ATOMS: atom_id res chain seq x y z
N PRO A 1 21.16 -6.96 6.28
CA PRO A 1 21.86 -6.43 5.15
C PRO A 1 20.90 -5.87 4.12
N ILE A 2 21.25 -4.68 3.64
CA ILE A 2 20.37 -3.81 2.85
C ILE A 2 20.25 -4.30 1.41
N CYS A 3 21.25 -5.01 0.89
CA CYS A 3 21.23 -5.60 -0.47
C CYS A 3 20.20 -6.73 -0.65
N ASP A 4 19.64 -7.26 0.41
CA ASP A 4 18.75 -8.44 0.34
C ASP A 4 17.46 -8.18 -0.41
N GLY A 5 16.96 -6.94 -0.42
CA GLY A 5 15.76 -6.53 -1.15
C GLY A 5 15.97 -6.60 -2.66
N LEU A 6 16.98 -5.91 -3.15
CA LEU A 6 17.34 -5.88 -4.57
C LEU A 6 17.70 -7.28 -5.09
N GLU A 7 18.51 -8.02 -4.35
CA GLU A 7 18.90 -9.38 -4.73
C GLU A 7 17.70 -10.33 -4.80
N THR A 8 16.75 -10.19 -3.87
CA THR A 8 15.51 -10.98 -3.90
C THR A 8 14.67 -10.66 -5.13
N ILE A 9 14.50 -9.38 -5.49
CA ILE A 9 13.79 -8.95 -6.70
C ILE A 9 14.47 -9.49 -7.95
N ASN A 10 15.80 -9.34 -8.05
CA ASN A 10 16.58 -9.86 -9.15
C ASN A 10 16.48 -11.38 -9.26
N ALA A 11 16.52 -12.11 -8.14
CA ALA A 11 16.37 -13.55 -8.13
C ALA A 11 14.98 -14.00 -8.64
N ILE A 12 13.90 -13.31 -8.24
CA ILE A 12 12.54 -13.56 -8.75
C ILE A 12 12.51 -13.39 -10.26
N ALA A 13 12.99 -12.25 -10.77
CA ALA A 13 13.02 -11.96 -12.20
C ALA A 13 13.82 -13.01 -12.99
N GLU A 14 14.99 -13.41 -12.48
CA GLU A 14 15.84 -14.40 -13.13
C GLU A 14 15.24 -15.82 -13.09
N ILE A 15 14.59 -16.22 -11.99
CA ILE A 15 13.83 -17.48 -11.91
C ILE A 15 12.72 -17.52 -12.94
N LYS A 16 11.94 -16.44 -13.04
CA LYS A 16 10.84 -16.36 -14.01
C LYS A 16 11.31 -16.40 -15.45
N LYS A 17 12.45 -15.80 -15.74
CA LYS A 17 13.08 -15.83 -17.06
C LYS A 17 13.60 -17.24 -17.41
N ARG A 18 14.31 -17.89 -16.48
CA ARG A 18 14.92 -19.22 -16.73
C ARG A 18 13.92 -20.35 -16.69
N TYR A 19 12.91 -20.22 -15.82
CA TYR A 19 11.93 -21.27 -15.53
C TYR A 19 10.51 -20.72 -15.54
N PRO A 20 9.92 -20.37 -16.71
CA PRO A 20 8.63 -19.67 -16.80
C PRO A 20 7.45 -20.46 -16.15
N GLY A 21 7.56 -21.77 -16.00
CA GLY A 21 6.54 -22.62 -15.38
C GLY A 21 6.63 -22.70 -13.84
N VAL A 22 7.72 -22.20 -13.24
CA VAL A 22 7.92 -22.25 -11.79
C VAL A 22 7.14 -21.13 -11.12
N ARG A 23 6.45 -21.46 -10.00
CA ARG A 23 5.77 -20.50 -9.14
C ARG A 23 6.69 -20.08 -7.99
N THR A 24 6.64 -18.81 -7.66
CA THR A 24 7.44 -18.21 -6.59
C THR A 24 6.55 -17.71 -5.45
N THR A 25 7.00 -17.91 -4.21
CA THR A 25 6.32 -17.44 -3.00
C THR A 25 7.33 -16.72 -2.11
N LEU A 26 6.96 -15.57 -1.57
CA LEU A 26 7.83 -14.73 -0.76
C LEU A 26 7.22 -14.39 0.60
N GLY A 27 8.00 -14.52 1.66
CA GLY A 27 7.70 -13.97 3.00
C GLY A 27 8.15 -12.52 3.06
N VAL A 28 7.24 -11.58 2.80
CA VAL A 28 7.54 -10.16 2.60
C VAL A 28 8.09 -9.48 3.85
N SER A 29 7.60 -9.83 5.04
CA SER A 29 7.95 -9.12 6.28
C SER A 29 9.40 -9.25 6.74
N ASN A 30 10.17 -10.14 6.13
CA ASN A 30 11.58 -10.33 6.47
C ASN A 30 12.44 -9.11 6.12
N ILE A 31 12.12 -8.39 5.05
CA ILE A 31 12.84 -7.18 4.60
C ILE A 31 12.85 -6.07 5.66
N SER A 32 11.82 -6.02 6.48
CA SER A 32 11.57 -4.94 7.44
C SER A 32 11.86 -5.34 8.89
N PHE A 33 12.51 -6.49 9.11
CA PHE A 33 12.80 -6.97 10.46
C PHE A 33 13.66 -5.95 11.23
N GLY A 34 13.24 -5.64 12.48
CA GLY A 34 13.93 -4.67 13.34
C GLY A 34 13.43 -3.22 13.19
N LEU A 35 12.64 -2.89 12.17
CA LEU A 35 12.05 -1.56 12.04
C LEU A 35 10.82 -1.39 12.93
N ASN A 36 10.46 -0.13 13.21
CA ASN A 36 9.22 0.17 13.91
C ASN A 36 7.97 -0.25 13.09
N PRO A 37 6.81 -0.47 13.72
CA PRO A 37 5.61 -0.98 13.03
C PRO A 37 5.11 -0.11 11.88
N ALA A 38 5.26 1.23 11.96
CA ALA A 38 4.84 2.14 10.90
C ALA A 38 5.76 2.03 9.66
N ALA A 39 7.06 2.08 9.88
CA ALA A 39 8.07 1.88 8.85
C ALA A 39 7.92 0.51 8.15
N ARG A 40 7.60 -0.55 8.92
CA ARG A 40 7.36 -1.88 8.36
C ARG A 40 6.18 -1.92 7.40
N ILE A 41 5.10 -1.21 7.69
CA ILE A 41 3.93 -1.13 6.80
C ILE A 41 4.34 -0.58 5.44
N VAL A 42 5.06 0.54 5.43
CA VAL A 42 5.50 1.20 4.19
C VAL A 42 6.50 0.34 3.43
N LEU A 43 7.57 -0.11 4.09
CA LEU A 43 8.61 -0.89 3.41
C LEU A 43 8.09 -2.21 2.84
N ASN A 44 7.26 -2.93 3.59
CA ASN A 44 6.65 -4.17 3.11
C ASN A 44 5.75 -3.95 1.89
N SER A 45 5.01 -2.84 1.87
CA SER A 45 4.10 -2.51 0.77
C SER A 45 4.88 -2.19 -0.50
N VAL A 46 5.92 -1.35 -0.41
CA VAL A 46 6.80 -1.00 -1.53
C VAL A 46 7.55 -2.23 -2.04
N PHE A 47 8.11 -3.03 -1.14
CA PHE A 47 8.84 -4.24 -1.51
C PHE A 47 7.95 -5.28 -2.19
N LEU A 48 6.73 -5.48 -1.69
CA LEU A 48 5.75 -6.36 -2.33
C LEU A 48 5.42 -5.89 -3.74
N HIS A 49 5.18 -4.60 -3.93
CA HIS A 49 4.90 -4.01 -5.23
C HIS A 49 6.04 -4.25 -6.23
N GLU A 50 7.28 -4.02 -5.84
CA GLU A 50 8.45 -4.28 -6.68
C GLU A 50 8.66 -5.78 -6.97
N ALA A 51 8.42 -6.65 -5.99
CA ALA A 51 8.49 -8.09 -6.18
C ALA A 51 7.41 -8.60 -7.17
N VAL A 52 6.19 -8.06 -7.12
CA VAL A 52 5.12 -8.37 -8.08
C VAL A 52 5.50 -7.92 -9.48
N LYS A 53 6.06 -6.73 -9.65
CA LYS A 53 6.61 -6.28 -10.95
C LYS A 53 7.69 -7.21 -11.49
N ALA A 54 8.50 -7.81 -10.62
CA ALA A 54 9.52 -8.80 -10.99
C ALA A 54 8.96 -10.19 -11.34
N GLY A 55 7.64 -10.39 -11.15
CA GLY A 55 6.94 -11.63 -11.50
C GLY A 55 6.65 -12.57 -10.33
N LEU A 56 6.63 -12.06 -9.08
CA LEU A 56 6.22 -12.84 -7.92
C LEU A 56 4.79 -13.36 -8.09
N ASP A 57 4.55 -14.66 -7.84
CA ASP A 57 3.21 -15.27 -8.00
C ASP A 57 2.37 -15.21 -6.73
N SER A 58 2.98 -15.30 -5.56
CA SER A 58 2.30 -15.28 -4.27
C SER A 58 3.17 -14.72 -3.15
N ALA A 59 2.53 -14.21 -2.11
CA ALA A 59 3.21 -13.64 -0.97
C ALA A 59 2.54 -14.05 0.35
N ILE A 60 3.36 -14.26 1.38
CA ILE A 60 2.90 -14.44 2.75
C ILE A 60 2.96 -13.08 3.43
N VAL A 61 1.79 -12.49 3.66
CA VAL A 61 1.64 -11.13 4.21
C VAL A 61 0.52 -11.06 5.23
N HIS A 62 0.57 -10.06 6.09
CA HIS A 62 -0.58 -9.63 6.87
C HIS A 62 -1.32 -8.55 6.07
N THR A 63 -2.41 -8.92 5.42
CA THR A 63 -3.12 -8.06 4.44
C THR A 63 -3.50 -6.70 4.99
N ALA A 64 -3.97 -6.62 6.26
CA ALA A 64 -4.30 -5.35 6.91
C ALA A 64 -3.08 -4.41 7.17
N LYS A 65 -1.86 -4.88 6.87
CA LYS A 65 -0.61 -4.12 7.01
C LYS A 65 0.09 -3.88 5.68
N ILE A 66 -0.62 -4.09 4.57
CA ILE A 66 -0.16 -3.73 3.23
C ILE A 66 -1.01 -2.57 2.74
N LEU A 67 -0.34 -1.52 2.32
CA LEU A 67 -0.98 -0.34 1.73
C LEU A 67 -0.86 -0.41 0.20
N PRO A 68 -1.90 0.03 -0.53
CA PRO A 68 -1.74 0.36 -1.94
C PRO A 68 -0.63 1.40 -2.12
N ILE A 69 0.17 1.27 -3.19
CA ILE A 69 1.36 2.12 -3.39
C ILE A 69 1.00 3.61 -3.46
N ASP A 70 -0.15 3.94 -4.06
CA ASP A 70 -0.66 5.30 -4.21
C ASP A 70 -1.14 5.93 -2.89
N ARG A 71 -1.25 5.12 -1.82
CA ARG A 71 -1.64 5.57 -0.49
C ARG A 71 -0.44 5.90 0.41
N ILE A 72 0.76 5.63 -0.06
CA ILE A 72 1.98 5.94 0.65
C ILE A 72 2.40 7.36 0.26
N PRO A 73 2.63 8.27 1.22
CA PRO A 73 3.15 9.59 0.93
C PRO A 73 4.38 9.52 0.03
N GLU A 74 4.47 10.42 -0.95
CA GLU A 74 5.50 10.38 -1.99
C GLU A 74 6.90 10.26 -1.42
N GLU A 75 7.25 11.10 -0.44
CA GLU A 75 8.56 11.05 0.20
C GLU A 75 8.87 9.70 0.84
N GLN A 76 7.91 9.12 1.56
CA GLN A 76 8.08 7.80 2.19
C GLN A 76 8.24 6.70 1.15
N ARG A 77 7.50 6.80 0.04
CA ARG A 77 7.56 5.85 -1.07
C ARG A 77 8.91 5.91 -1.78
N GLU A 78 9.40 7.10 -2.11
CA GLU A 78 10.68 7.28 -2.80
C GLU A 78 11.85 6.79 -1.94
N VAL A 79 11.90 7.16 -0.66
CA VAL A 79 12.96 6.67 0.25
C VAL A 79 12.87 5.16 0.47
N ALA A 80 11.66 4.58 0.52
CA ALA A 80 11.49 3.14 0.58
C ALA A 80 11.97 2.43 -0.70
N LEU A 81 11.71 3.02 -1.88
CA LEU A 81 12.23 2.52 -3.16
C LEU A 81 13.77 2.60 -3.19
N ASP A 82 14.35 3.70 -2.74
CA ASP A 82 15.81 3.84 -2.64
C ASP A 82 16.40 2.78 -1.71
N LEU A 83 15.73 2.48 -0.59
CA LEU A 83 16.15 1.43 0.34
C LEU A 83 16.04 0.03 -0.29
N VAL A 84 14.95 -0.28 -0.99
CA VAL A 84 14.73 -1.58 -1.66
C VAL A 84 15.75 -1.81 -2.76
N HIS A 85 16.08 -0.77 -3.53
CA HIS A 85 17.02 -0.82 -4.65
C HIS A 85 18.46 -0.46 -4.28
N ASP A 86 18.75 -0.26 -2.99
CA ASP A 86 20.09 0.12 -2.46
C ASP A 86 20.72 1.33 -3.19
N ARG A 87 19.92 2.37 -3.47
CA ARG A 87 20.35 3.59 -4.18
C ARG A 87 21.07 4.53 -3.24
N ARG A 88 22.37 4.29 -3.06
CA ARG A 88 23.25 5.11 -2.22
C ARG A 88 24.07 6.05 -3.07
N HIS A 89 24.38 7.22 -2.51
CA HIS A 89 25.35 8.15 -3.08
C HIS A 89 26.04 8.95 -1.95
N ASP A 90 27.04 9.76 -2.31
CA ASP A 90 27.80 10.53 -1.34
C ASP A 90 26.89 11.40 -0.47
N GLY A 91 26.92 11.19 0.84
CA GLY A 91 26.11 11.91 1.81
C GLY A 91 24.66 11.42 1.94
N TYR A 92 24.25 10.36 1.22
CA TYR A 92 22.91 9.81 1.31
C TYR A 92 22.92 8.30 1.58
N ASP A 93 22.34 7.91 2.72
CA ASP A 93 22.06 6.52 3.07
C ASP A 93 20.54 6.35 3.21
N PRO A 94 19.89 5.57 2.32
CA PRO A 94 18.45 5.41 2.33
C PRO A 94 17.92 4.78 3.62
N LEU A 95 18.71 3.95 4.31
CA LEU A 95 18.28 3.39 5.59
C LEU A 95 18.18 4.47 6.67
N ASN A 96 19.21 5.31 6.79
CA ASN A 96 19.21 6.39 7.77
C ASN A 96 18.07 7.37 7.48
N ARG A 97 17.89 7.75 6.21
CA ARG A 97 16.79 8.63 5.81
C ARG A 97 15.42 8.01 6.09
N PHE A 98 15.27 6.72 5.84
CA PHE A 98 14.03 6.00 6.13
C PHE A 98 13.74 5.94 7.63
N LEU A 99 14.74 5.70 8.47
CA LEU A 99 14.59 5.71 9.93
C LEU A 99 14.19 7.10 10.46
N GLU A 100 14.78 8.17 9.95
CA GLU A 100 14.42 9.55 10.28
C GLU A 100 12.97 9.87 9.97
N LEU A 101 12.46 9.45 8.80
CA LEU A 101 11.05 9.66 8.39
C LEU A 101 10.04 9.01 9.32
N PHE A 102 10.44 7.95 10.02
CA PHE A 102 9.57 7.22 10.93
C PHE A 102 9.92 7.43 12.41
N GLU A 103 10.80 8.39 12.72
CA GLU A 103 11.09 8.77 14.10
C GLU A 103 9.84 9.35 14.75
N GLY A 104 9.39 8.75 15.85
CA GLY A 104 8.16 9.15 16.55
C GLY A 104 6.85 8.77 15.85
N VAL A 105 6.89 8.24 14.64
CA VAL A 105 5.69 7.79 13.91
C VAL A 105 5.27 6.40 14.40
N THR A 106 3.98 6.26 14.73
CA THR A 106 3.40 4.98 15.14
C THR A 106 2.33 4.52 14.13
N ALA A 107 2.06 3.21 14.09
CA ALA A 107 0.95 2.70 13.29
C ALA A 107 -0.41 3.26 13.73
N ALA A 108 -0.54 3.70 14.99
CA ALA A 108 -1.73 4.34 15.50
C ALA A 108 -1.85 5.79 15.00
N SER A 109 -0.73 6.57 15.00
CA SER A 109 -0.75 7.93 14.46
C SER A 109 -1.06 7.95 12.96
N MET A 110 -0.46 7.06 12.17
CA MET A 110 -0.77 6.92 10.74
C MET A 110 -2.26 6.63 10.48
N ARG A 111 -2.87 5.78 11.32
CA ARG A 111 -4.31 5.50 11.21
C ARG A 111 -5.16 6.69 11.61
N ALA A 112 -4.76 7.40 12.67
CA ALA A 112 -5.48 8.60 13.13
C ALA A 112 -5.44 9.72 12.10
N GLU A 113 -4.29 9.95 11.45
CA GLU A 113 -4.15 10.90 10.34
C GLU A 113 -5.08 10.55 9.18
N ARG A 114 -5.11 9.28 8.78
CA ARG A 114 -5.97 8.80 7.70
C ARG A 114 -7.46 8.94 8.02
N GLU A 115 -7.88 8.63 9.25
CA GLU A 115 -9.25 8.84 9.69
C GLU A 115 -9.61 10.33 9.71
N ALA A 116 -8.68 11.20 10.11
CA ALA A 116 -8.88 12.65 10.07
C ALA A 116 -9.00 13.17 8.63
N GLU A 117 -8.20 12.67 7.70
CA GLU A 117 -8.30 12.98 6.27
C GLU A 117 -9.68 12.58 5.71
N LEU A 118 -10.12 11.35 6.01
CA LEU A 118 -11.44 10.87 5.60
C LEU A 118 -12.57 11.72 6.20
N ALA A 119 -12.47 12.07 7.48
CA ALA A 119 -13.47 12.90 8.15
C ALA A 119 -13.56 14.32 7.57
N ALA A 120 -12.48 14.84 7.01
CA ALA A 120 -12.44 16.15 6.35
C ALA A 120 -13.03 16.16 4.93
N MET A 121 -13.26 14.97 4.33
CA MET A 121 -13.84 14.86 2.99
C MET A 121 -15.35 15.11 3.00
N PRO A 122 -15.93 15.67 1.92
CA PRO A 122 -17.38 15.67 1.71
C PRO A 122 -17.95 14.24 1.79
N LEU A 123 -19.15 14.08 2.32
CA LEU A 123 -19.76 12.79 2.64
C LEU A 123 -19.71 11.77 1.48
N PHE A 124 -20.13 12.15 0.28
CA PHE A 124 -20.17 11.23 -0.87
C PHE A 124 -18.77 10.88 -1.39
N GLU A 125 -17.82 11.79 -1.33
CA GLU A 125 -16.41 11.50 -1.63
C GLU A 125 -15.81 10.58 -0.55
N ARG A 126 -16.17 10.76 0.71
CA ARG A 126 -15.76 9.91 1.83
C ARG A 126 -16.30 8.49 1.67
N LEU A 127 -17.56 8.31 1.28
CA LEU A 127 -18.14 6.99 0.97
C LEU A 127 -17.40 6.29 -0.17
N LYS A 128 -17.19 6.97 -1.28
CA LYS A 128 -16.41 6.47 -2.41
C LYS A 128 -15.01 6.06 -1.97
N GLN A 129 -14.35 6.90 -1.17
CA GLN A 129 -13.00 6.65 -0.68
C GLN A 129 -12.95 5.43 0.25
N ARG A 130 -13.97 5.21 1.11
CA ARG A 130 -14.05 4.01 1.95
C ARG A 130 -14.14 2.73 1.12
N ILE A 131 -14.88 2.76 0.01
CA ILE A 131 -14.97 1.61 -0.90
C ILE A 131 -13.61 1.34 -1.57
N ILE A 132 -12.93 2.38 -2.08
CA ILE A 132 -11.60 2.26 -2.69
C ILE A 132 -10.58 1.68 -1.71
N ASP A 133 -10.68 2.08 -0.44
CA ASP A 133 -9.78 1.65 0.63
C ASP A 133 -10.14 0.29 1.26
N GLY A 134 -11.35 -0.23 1.00
CA GLY A 134 -11.89 -1.38 1.73
C GLY A 134 -12.08 -1.10 3.22
N ASN A 135 -12.33 0.17 3.60
CA ASN A 135 -12.44 0.62 4.99
C ASN A 135 -13.89 0.60 5.46
N ALA A 136 -14.27 -0.46 6.17
CA ALA A 136 -15.62 -0.59 6.73
C ALA A 136 -15.85 0.24 8.01
N LYS A 137 -14.80 0.76 8.65
CA LYS A 137 -14.93 1.52 9.90
C LYS A 137 -15.62 2.86 9.62
N GLY A 138 -16.74 3.14 10.30
CA GLY A 138 -17.55 4.35 10.12
C GLY A 138 -18.34 4.40 8.80
N LEU A 139 -18.36 3.32 8.02
CA LEU A 139 -19.12 3.23 6.79
C LEU A 139 -20.64 3.26 7.07
N GLU A 140 -21.10 2.60 8.13
CA GLU A 140 -22.53 2.59 8.53
C GLU A 140 -23.00 3.99 8.87
N ASP A 141 -22.23 4.72 9.68
CA ASP A 141 -22.56 6.11 10.06
C ASP A 141 -22.63 7.03 8.84
N ASP A 142 -21.67 6.90 7.92
CA ASP A 142 -21.65 7.68 6.68
C ASP A 142 -22.81 7.32 5.74
N LEU A 143 -23.23 6.06 5.71
CA LEU A 143 -24.39 5.62 4.92
C LEU A 143 -25.70 6.14 5.53
N ASP A 144 -25.86 6.11 6.85
CA ASP A 144 -27.02 6.65 7.53
C ASP A 144 -27.14 8.15 7.27
N GLU A 145 -26.04 8.91 7.37
CA GLU A 145 -26.01 10.34 7.02
C GLU A 145 -26.37 10.58 5.54
N ALA A 146 -25.87 9.75 4.63
CA ALA A 146 -26.16 9.89 3.20
C ALA A 146 -27.63 9.62 2.87
N MET A 147 -28.27 8.66 3.56
CA MET A 147 -29.68 8.32 3.36
C MET A 147 -30.64 9.42 3.84
N GLU A 148 -30.19 10.38 4.63
CA GLU A 148 -30.98 11.56 4.95
C GLU A 148 -31.23 12.47 3.73
N SER A 149 -30.34 12.44 2.74
CA SER A 149 -30.38 13.35 1.58
C SER A 149 -30.56 12.67 0.25
N LYS A 150 -30.31 11.35 0.15
CA LYS A 150 -30.31 10.59 -1.12
C LYS A 150 -30.91 9.20 -0.92
N ALA A 151 -31.66 8.71 -1.91
CA ALA A 151 -32.23 7.37 -1.85
C ALA A 151 -31.11 6.29 -1.84
N ALA A 152 -31.31 5.22 -1.06
CA ALA A 152 -30.31 4.16 -0.89
C ALA A 152 -29.84 3.56 -2.23
N LEU A 153 -30.74 3.38 -3.21
CA LEU A 153 -30.39 2.84 -4.52
C LEU A 153 -29.51 3.80 -5.32
N ASP A 154 -29.72 5.11 -5.20
CA ASP A 154 -28.90 6.13 -5.87
C ASP A 154 -27.50 6.20 -5.23
N ILE A 155 -27.39 6.08 -3.91
CA ILE A 155 -26.11 5.98 -3.21
C ILE A 155 -25.31 4.78 -3.73
N VAL A 156 -25.94 3.63 -3.87
CA VAL A 156 -25.29 2.43 -4.42
C VAL A 156 -24.82 2.67 -5.84
N ASN A 157 -25.68 3.16 -6.73
CA ASN A 157 -25.43 3.25 -8.14
C ASN A 157 -24.45 4.39 -8.53
N GLU A 158 -24.50 5.51 -7.83
CA GLU A 158 -23.71 6.69 -8.19
C GLU A 158 -22.44 6.81 -7.35
N ASP A 159 -22.49 6.48 -6.05
CA ASP A 159 -21.37 6.72 -5.15
C ASP A 159 -20.55 5.45 -4.88
N LEU A 160 -21.19 4.36 -4.47
CA LEU A 160 -20.44 3.13 -4.13
C LEU A 160 -19.92 2.43 -5.39
N LEU A 161 -20.71 2.34 -6.46
CA LEU A 161 -20.26 1.76 -7.73
C LEU A 161 -19.16 2.60 -8.38
N ALA A 162 -19.16 3.92 -8.24
CA ALA A 162 -18.06 4.76 -8.70
C ALA A 162 -16.75 4.42 -7.97
N GLY A 163 -16.81 4.13 -6.67
CA GLY A 163 -15.66 3.62 -5.91
C GLY A 163 -15.18 2.27 -6.41
N MET A 164 -16.10 1.33 -6.65
CA MET A 164 -15.77 0.01 -7.19
C MET A 164 -15.20 0.07 -8.61
N GLN A 165 -15.62 1.02 -9.44
CA GLN A 165 -15.04 1.22 -10.76
C GLN A 165 -13.57 1.63 -10.67
N VAL A 166 -13.22 2.55 -9.77
CA VAL A 166 -11.81 2.93 -9.53
C VAL A 166 -11.00 1.71 -9.09
N VAL A 167 -11.53 0.89 -8.18
CA VAL A 167 -10.88 -0.37 -7.78
C VAL A 167 -10.68 -1.29 -8.98
N GLY A 168 -11.68 -1.46 -9.84
CA GLY A 168 -11.60 -2.27 -11.06
C GLY A 168 -10.54 -1.76 -12.04
N ASP A 169 -10.45 -0.44 -12.23
CA ASP A 169 -9.46 0.18 -13.11
C ASP A 169 -8.03 0.00 -12.59
N LEU A 170 -7.82 0.15 -11.26
CA LEU A 170 -6.54 -0.13 -10.63
C LEU A 170 -6.11 -1.59 -10.81
N PHE A 171 -7.02 -2.57 -10.61
CA PHE A 171 -6.73 -3.98 -10.86
C PHE A 171 -6.53 -4.31 -12.35
N GLY A 172 -7.13 -3.56 -13.25
CA GLY A 172 -7.00 -3.74 -14.69
C GLY A 172 -5.71 -3.17 -15.27
N SER A 173 -5.19 -2.09 -14.70
CA SER A 173 -3.95 -1.43 -15.14
C SER A 173 -2.69 -2.22 -14.77
N ASP A 174 -2.72 -2.96 -13.67
CA ASP A 174 -1.59 -3.80 -13.22
C ASP A 174 -1.41 -5.11 -14.00
N ARG A 175 -2.29 -5.41 -14.97
CA ARG A 175 -2.25 -6.63 -15.79
C ARG A 175 -1.72 -6.44 -17.22
N LYS A 176 -1.20 -5.26 -17.53
CA LYS A 176 -0.53 -4.99 -18.83
C LYS A 176 1.02 -4.90 -18.65
#